data_f596236c736994278f5fd8efef4f422f
#
_entry.id   f596236c736994278f5fd8efef4f422f
#
_cell.length_a   1.000
_cell.length_b   1.000
_cell.length_c   1.000
_cell.angle_alpha   90.00
_cell.angle_beta   90.00
_cell.angle_gamma   90.00
#
_symmetry.space_group_name_H-M   'P 1'
#
loop_
_entity.id
_entity.type
_entity.pdbx_description
1 polymer ?
#
loop_
_entity_poly.entity_id
_entity_poly.type
_entity_poly.pdbx_seq_one_letter_code
_entity_poly.pdbx_strand_id
1 'polypeptide(L)'
;GPFLRAPAAAIARATPAEALAHPIWNMGPKISVDSATLMNKGLELIEACNLFGLQESQIDIIIHPQSVLHSLVYFDDGSLIGQMGNPDMRIPISYGLAYPKRAASGIAGINLAEVGQLNFEPPDLERFPSLALAREAAKAGRSAPIALNAANEVAVDAFLGGLITFGEIPEVVARVLERYEPSEITDLEHVVEIDLEVRSLANDMMRRGSSSQASRIGPHGTPQ
;
A
#
# COMPACT_ATOMS: atom_id res chain seq x y z
N GLY A 1 0.84 8.51 5.51
CA GLY A 1 -0.49 8.13 5.99
C GLY A 1 -0.79 8.66 7.37
N PRO A 2 -2.03 8.49 7.89
CA PRO A 2 -2.46 9.09 9.16
C PRO A 2 -1.76 8.51 10.40
N PHE A 3 -1.17 7.33 10.29
CA PHE A 3 -0.61 6.61 11.43
C PHE A 3 0.90 6.71 11.60
N LEU A 4 1.56 7.65 10.91
CA LEU A 4 3.01 7.79 10.96
C LEU A 4 3.57 7.86 12.39
N ARG A 5 2.86 8.51 13.31
CA ARG A 5 3.27 8.70 14.72
C ARG A 5 2.42 7.91 15.72
N ALA A 6 1.46 7.10 15.25
CA ALA A 6 0.60 6.33 16.11
C ALA A 6 1.31 5.09 16.67
N PRO A 7 1.08 4.70 17.92
CA PRO A 7 1.60 3.44 18.47
C PRO A 7 0.93 2.23 17.84
N ALA A 8 1.63 1.09 17.74
CA ALA A 8 1.15 -0.13 17.07
C ALA A 8 -0.22 -0.60 17.57
N ALA A 9 -0.47 -0.54 18.89
CA ALA A 9 -1.75 -0.95 19.49
C ALA A 9 -2.93 -0.06 19.05
N ALA A 10 -2.70 1.23 18.77
CA ALA A 10 -3.72 2.12 18.22
C ALA A 10 -3.96 1.85 16.75
N ILE A 11 -2.89 1.60 15.99
CA ILE A 11 -2.98 1.24 14.55
C ILE A 11 -3.85 -0.01 14.38
N ALA A 12 -3.58 -1.08 15.13
CA ALA A 12 -4.31 -2.34 15.00
C ALA A 12 -5.84 -2.20 15.22
N ARG A 13 -6.27 -1.20 15.98
CA ARG A 13 -7.68 -0.94 16.32
C ARG A 13 -8.28 0.25 15.59
N ALA A 14 -7.55 0.82 14.63
CA ALA A 14 -8.00 2.01 13.91
C ALA A 14 -9.33 1.76 13.20
N THR A 15 -10.20 2.76 13.27
CA THR A 15 -11.49 2.75 12.58
C THR A 15 -11.35 3.15 11.11
N PRO A 16 -12.31 2.82 10.24
CA PRO A 16 -12.34 3.33 8.88
C PRO A 16 -12.22 4.85 8.80
N ALA A 17 -12.90 5.59 9.67
CA ALA A 17 -12.83 7.05 9.68
C ALA A 17 -11.40 7.58 9.96
N GLU A 18 -10.68 6.95 10.89
CA GLU A 18 -9.29 7.31 11.20
C GLU A 18 -8.34 6.95 10.05
N ALA A 19 -8.53 5.78 9.42
CA ALA A 19 -7.72 5.34 8.28
C ALA A 19 -7.92 6.23 7.04
N LEU A 20 -9.12 6.78 6.85
CA LEU A 20 -9.45 7.68 5.74
C LEU A 20 -8.96 9.12 5.97
N ALA A 21 -8.58 9.50 7.18
CA ALA A 21 -8.15 10.85 7.54
C ALA A 21 -6.70 11.13 7.12
N HIS A 22 -6.41 11.07 5.81
CA HIS A 22 -5.06 11.36 5.30
C HIS A 22 -4.69 12.84 5.53
N PRO A 23 -3.49 13.15 6.11
CA PRO A 23 -3.16 14.52 6.54
C PRO A 23 -2.93 15.51 5.40
N ILE A 24 -2.62 15.02 4.18
CA ILE A 24 -2.19 15.88 3.05
C ILE A 24 -3.11 15.68 1.83
N TRP A 25 -3.44 14.41 1.51
CA TRP A 25 -4.14 14.05 0.28
C TRP A 25 -5.63 13.76 0.54
N ASN A 26 -6.50 14.31 -0.31
CA ASN A 26 -7.89 13.90 -0.37
C ASN A 26 -8.04 12.86 -1.49
N MET A 27 -8.25 11.59 -1.10
CA MET A 27 -8.21 10.43 -2.00
C MET A 27 -9.44 9.54 -1.80
N GLY A 28 -9.64 8.60 -2.72
CA GLY A 28 -10.68 7.58 -2.57
C GLY A 28 -10.41 6.63 -1.38
N PRO A 29 -11.43 5.89 -0.91
CA PRO A 29 -11.33 5.07 0.30
C PRO A 29 -10.21 4.02 0.22
N LYS A 30 -10.13 3.26 -0.89
CA LYS A 30 -9.14 2.18 -1.05
C LYS A 30 -7.71 2.69 -0.92
N ILE A 31 -7.33 3.70 -1.69
CA ILE A 31 -5.97 4.24 -1.68
C ILE A 31 -5.62 4.95 -0.36
N SER A 32 -6.62 5.50 0.36
CA SER A 32 -6.40 6.08 1.69
C SER A 32 -6.02 5.00 2.70
N VAL A 33 -6.69 3.85 2.69
CA VAL A 33 -6.34 2.69 3.53
C VAL A 33 -4.98 2.12 3.12
N ASP A 34 -4.69 2.01 1.81
CA ASP A 34 -3.37 1.58 1.33
C ASP A 34 -2.24 2.52 1.76
N SER A 35 -2.50 3.82 1.78
CA SER A 35 -1.55 4.79 2.33
C SER A 35 -1.37 4.62 3.84
N ALA A 36 -2.44 4.32 4.56
CA ALA A 36 -2.42 4.10 6.01
C ALA A 36 -1.65 2.83 6.40
N THR A 37 -1.71 1.76 5.59
CA THR A 37 -0.99 0.49 5.78
C THR A 37 0.43 0.47 5.19
N LEU A 38 0.83 1.48 4.43
CA LEU A 38 1.99 1.50 3.51
C LEU A 38 1.89 0.50 2.35
N MET A 39 0.76 -0.16 2.13
CA MET A 39 0.55 -1.02 0.95
C MET A 39 0.64 -0.19 -0.34
N ASN A 40 0.14 1.05 -0.37
CA ASN A 40 0.28 1.92 -1.55
C ASN A 40 1.74 2.05 -1.97
N LYS A 41 2.65 2.25 -1.03
CA LYS A 41 4.08 2.34 -1.33
C LYS A 41 4.68 0.99 -1.75
N GLY A 42 4.12 -0.11 -1.28
CA GLY A 42 4.45 -1.45 -1.75
C GLY A 42 4.00 -1.70 -3.20
N LEU A 43 2.80 -1.27 -3.56
CA LEU A 43 2.29 -1.34 -4.94
C LEU A 43 3.11 -0.47 -5.89
N GLU A 44 3.49 0.74 -5.48
CA GLU A 44 4.37 1.62 -6.24
C GLU A 44 5.78 1.03 -6.44
N LEU A 45 6.29 0.26 -5.49
CA LEU A 45 7.56 -0.48 -5.64
C LEU A 45 7.41 -1.54 -6.74
N ILE A 46 6.35 -2.33 -6.73
CA ILE A 46 6.06 -3.34 -7.76
C ILE A 46 5.91 -2.68 -9.13
N GLU A 47 5.18 -1.56 -9.18
CA GLU A 47 4.98 -0.75 -10.37
C GLU A 47 6.32 -0.26 -10.95
N ALA A 48 7.20 0.28 -10.10
CA ALA A 48 8.52 0.75 -10.52
C ALA A 48 9.40 -0.39 -11.03
N CYS A 49 9.37 -1.58 -10.41
CA CYS A 49 10.06 -2.77 -10.92
C CYS A 49 9.62 -3.08 -12.36
N ASN A 50 8.31 -3.10 -12.60
CA ASN A 50 7.74 -3.45 -13.90
C ASN A 50 7.98 -2.36 -14.97
N LEU A 51 7.77 -1.09 -14.64
CA LEU A 51 7.89 0.01 -15.59
C LEU A 51 9.34 0.29 -16.01
N PHE A 52 10.29 0.13 -15.09
CA PHE A 52 11.69 0.47 -15.33
C PHE A 52 12.59 -0.76 -15.49
N GLY A 53 12.06 -1.97 -15.39
CA GLY A 53 12.84 -3.21 -15.47
C GLY A 53 13.84 -3.35 -14.32
N LEU A 54 13.52 -2.84 -13.14
CA LEU A 54 14.37 -2.87 -11.96
C LEU A 54 14.11 -4.12 -11.11
N GLN A 55 15.14 -4.56 -10.41
CA GLN A 55 14.98 -5.55 -9.34
C GLN A 55 14.48 -4.84 -8.07
N GLU A 56 13.74 -5.54 -7.23
CA GLU A 56 13.23 -5.03 -5.95
C GLU A 56 14.36 -4.45 -5.07
N SER A 57 15.52 -5.09 -5.06
CA SER A 57 16.70 -4.64 -4.30
C SER A 57 17.33 -3.32 -4.76
N GLN A 58 16.94 -2.83 -5.95
CA GLN A 58 17.41 -1.53 -6.47
C GLN A 58 16.49 -0.38 -6.08
N ILE A 59 15.39 -0.65 -5.34
CA ILE A 59 14.40 0.36 -4.97
C ILE A 59 14.35 0.51 -3.46
N ASP A 60 14.75 1.68 -2.97
CA ASP A 60 14.61 2.07 -1.59
C ASP A 60 13.33 2.89 -1.36
N ILE A 61 12.77 2.73 -0.17
CA ILE A 61 11.61 3.49 0.29
C ILE A 61 12.00 4.27 1.53
N ILE A 62 11.74 5.58 1.49
CA ILE A 62 11.93 6.47 2.63
C ILE A 62 10.63 7.20 2.96
N ILE A 63 10.44 7.49 4.22
CA ILE A 63 9.31 8.29 4.71
C ILE A 63 9.74 9.76 4.71
N HIS A 64 8.95 10.61 4.04
CA HIS A 64 9.15 12.04 3.96
C HIS A 64 7.88 12.77 4.38
N PRO A 65 7.77 13.23 5.65
CA PRO A 65 6.54 13.79 6.20
C PRO A 65 6.00 15.01 5.47
N GLN A 66 6.87 15.88 4.94
CA GLN A 66 6.46 17.08 4.22
C GLN A 66 5.87 16.79 2.84
N SER A 67 6.12 15.59 2.27
CA SER A 67 5.56 15.13 0.99
C SER A 67 5.76 16.11 -0.17
N VAL A 68 6.90 16.79 -0.21
CA VAL A 68 7.29 17.71 -1.31
C VAL A 68 8.36 17.12 -2.22
N LEU A 69 9.04 16.06 -1.78
CA LEU A 69 9.95 15.25 -2.58
C LEU A 69 9.27 13.92 -2.86
N HIS A 70 9.12 13.53 -4.14
CA HIS A 70 8.31 12.40 -4.54
C HIS A 70 9.11 11.24 -5.08
N SER A 71 10.27 11.48 -5.72
CA SER A 71 11.17 10.45 -6.21
C SER A 71 12.62 10.91 -6.18
N LEU A 72 13.53 9.95 -6.04
CA LEU A 72 14.97 10.15 -5.99
C LEU A 72 15.65 9.11 -6.88
N VAL A 73 16.67 9.50 -7.62
CA VAL A 73 17.53 8.62 -8.40
C VAL A 73 18.96 8.78 -7.95
N TYR A 74 19.56 7.69 -7.48
CA TYR A 74 20.99 7.60 -7.18
C TYR A 74 21.75 7.21 -8.43
N PHE A 75 22.86 7.88 -8.68
CA PHE A 75 23.77 7.59 -9.79
C PHE A 75 25.04 6.92 -9.28
N ASP A 76 25.73 6.18 -10.14
CA ASP A 76 26.96 5.48 -9.82
C ASP A 76 28.12 6.42 -9.42
N ASP A 77 28.07 7.68 -9.81
CA ASP A 77 29.02 8.73 -9.42
C ASP A 77 28.78 9.27 -7.99
N GLY A 78 27.76 8.76 -7.29
CA GLY A 78 27.35 9.19 -5.96
C GLY A 78 26.42 10.40 -5.95
N SER A 79 26.06 10.95 -7.10
CA SER A 79 25.09 12.04 -7.17
C SER A 79 23.66 11.54 -6.95
N LEU A 80 22.78 12.45 -6.51
CA LEU A 80 21.37 12.21 -6.24
C LEU A 80 20.53 13.27 -6.92
N ILE A 81 19.57 12.84 -7.75
CA ILE A 81 18.60 13.76 -8.39
C ILE A 81 17.21 13.45 -7.85
N GLY A 82 16.47 14.47 -7.45
CA GLY A 82 15.12 14.36 -6.90
C GLY A 82 14.09 15.18 -7.65
N GLN A 83 12.88 14.63 -7.80
CA GLN A 83 11.73 15.36 -8.29
C GLN A 83 10.96 15.95 -7.10
N MET A 84 10.80 17.26 -7.10
CA MET A 84 10.11 18.01 -6.05
C MET A 84 8.94 18.81 -6.64
N GLY A 85 7.90 18.98 -5.83
CA GLY A 85 6.72 19.77 -6.18
C GLY A 85 5.70 19.80 -5.04
N ASN A 86 4.71 20.67 -5.15
CA ASN A 86 3.58 20.63 -4.24
C ASN A 86 2.80 19.31 -4.41
N PRO A 87 2.20 18.77 -3.35
CA PRO A 87 1.45 17.50 -3.41
C PRO A 87 0.11 17.68 -4.13
N ASP A 88 0.15 17.73 -5.48
CA ASP A 88 -1.00 17.93 -6.35
C ASP A 88 -0.87 17.11 -7.63
N MET A 89 -1.85 16.24 -7.88
CA MET A 89 -1.86 15.33 -9.04
C MET A 89 -1.93 16.05 -10.39
N ARG A 90 -2.34 17.31 -10.44
CA ARG A 90 -2.32 18.10 -11.68
C ARG A 90 -0.92 18.25 -12.25
N ILE A 91 0.12 18.22 -11.42
CA ILE A 91 1.52 18.31 -11.86
C ILE A 91 1.92 17.09 -12.71
N PRO A 92 1.87 15.85 -12.19
CA PRO A 92 2.23 14.68 -12.99
C PRO A 92 1.26 14.42 -14.14
N ILE A 93 -0.04 14.69 -13.98
CA ILE A 93 -1.04 14.51 -15.05
C ILE A 93 -0.76 15.46 -16.23
N SER A 94 -0.52 16.76 -15.99
CA SER A 94 -0.21 17.69 -17.06
C SER A 94 1.12 17.38 -17.74
N TYR A 95 2.10 16.83 -17.01
CA TYR A 95 3.33 16.35 -17.64
C TYR A 95 3.10 15.13 -18.52
N GLY A 96 2.33 14.14 -18.04
CA GLY A 96 2.01 12.94 -18.83
C GLY A 96 1.25 13.29 -20.13
N LEU A 97 0.29 14.21 -20.05
CA LEU A 97 -0.49 14.65 -21.22
C LEU A 97 0.33 15.48 -22.21
N ALA A 98 1.29 16.24 -21.75
CA ALA A 98 2.10 17.15 -22.60
C ALA A 98 3.44 16.55 -23.02
N TYR A 99 3.80 15.36 -22.55
CA TYR A 99 5.10 14.74 -22.81
C TYR A 99 5.49 14.77 -24.30
N PRO A 100 6.76 15.06 -24.65
CA PRO A 100 7.91 15.35 -23.77
C PRO A 100 8.02 16.81 -23.31
N LYS A 101 7.07 17.65 -23.66
CA LYS A 101 7.05 19.08 -23.27
C LYS A 101 6.46 19.21 -21.85
N ARG A 102 6.72 20.36 -21.22
CA ARG A 102 6.10 20.73 -19.97
C ARG A 102 5.03 21.79 -20.19
N ALA A 103 3.78 21.46 -19.82
CA ALA A 103 2.66 22.38 -19.84
C ALA A 103 2.43 22.98 -18.44
N ALA A 104 1.79 24.15 -18.38
CA ALA A 104 1.39 24.75 -17.13
C ALA A 104 0.29 23.90 -16.46
N SER A 105 0.52 23.46 -15.24
CA SER A 105 -0.45 22.69 -14.44
C SER A 105 -1.48 23.58 -13.71
N GLY A 106 -1.26 24.88 -13.68
CA GLY A 106 -2.03 25.83 -12.85
C GLY A 106 -1.67 25.80 -11.36
N ILE A 107 -0.64 25.01 -10.97
CA ILE A 107 -0.16 24.92 -9.59
C ILE A 107 1.05 25.84 -9.43
N ALA A 108 1.08 26.59 -8.31
CA ALA A 108 2.23 27.41 -7.95
C ALA A 108 3.47 26.53 -7.75
N GLY A 109 4.64 27.05 -8.14
CA GLY A 109 5.92 26.39 -7.88
C GLY A 109 6.17 26.27 -6.37
N ILE A 110 6.98 25.27 -5.99
CA ILE A 110 7.41 25.10 -4.60
C ILE A 110 8.36 26.23 -4.20
N ASN A 111 8.15 26.80 -3.02
CA ASN A 111 9.06 27.77 -2.42
C ASN A 111 9.93 27.07 -1.36
N LEU A 112 11.18 26.78 -1.69
CA LEU A 112 12.10 26.07 -0.80
C LEU A 112 12.41 26.84 0.49
N ALA A 113 12.36 28.17 0.46
CA ALA A 113 12.57 28.99 1.66
C ALA A 113 11.41 28.85 2.66
N GLU A 114 10.19 28.63 2.18
CA GLU A 114 9.02 28.36 3.02
C GLU A 114 9.01 26.91 3.53
N VAL A 115 9.44 25.96 2.71
CA VAL A 115 9.63 24.56 3.13
C VAL A 115 10.67 24.45 4.24
N GLY A 116 11.77 25.16 4.11
CA GLY A 116 12.84 25.33 5.10
C GLY A 116 13.62 24.06 5.41
N GLN A 117 12.95 22.94 5.70
CA GLN A 117 13.57 21.69 6.14
C GLN A 117 12.90 20.48 5.47
N LEU A 118 13.69 19.49 5.10
CA LEU A 118 13.25 18.17 4.64
C LEU A 118 13.66 17.11 5.67
N ASN A 119 12.73 16.27 6.08
CA ASN A 119 12.96 15.19 7.02
C ASN A 119 12.79 13.85 6.32
N PHE A 120 13.66 12.89 6.66
CA PHE A 120 13.65 11.55 6.10
C PHE A 120 13.79 10.51 7.21
N GLU A 121 13.02 9.44 7.11
CA GLU A 121 13.00 8.35 8.07
C GLU A 121 12.89 7.00 7.32
N PRO A 122 13.49 5.92 7.83
CA PRO A 122 13.23 4.59 7.29
C PRO A 122 11.78 4.18 7.59
N PRO A 123 11.16 3.35 6.73
CA PRO A 123 9.86 2.77 7.04
C PRO A 123 9.96 1.77 8.20
N ASP A 124 8.97 1.77 9.07
CA ASP A 124 8.86 0.83 10.18
C ASP A 124 8.06 -0.41 9.71
N LEU A 125 8.78 -1.48 9.38
CA LEU A 125 8.19 -2.71 8.84
C LEU A 125 7.44 -3.54 9.89
N GLU A 126 7.70 -3.32 11.19
CA GLU A 126 6.97 -4.00 12.27
C GLU A 126 5.57 -3.39 12.42
N ARG A 127 5.48 -2.07 12.41
CA ARG A 127 4.18 -1.37 12.47
C ARG A 127 3.39 -1.44 11.16
N PHE A 128 4.08 -1.56 10.02
CA PHE A 128 3.48 -1.56 8.69
C PHE A 128 3.95 -2.76 7.86
N PRO A 129 3.51 -3.99 8.22
CA PRO A 129 3.98 -5.22 7.58
C PRO A 129 3.57 -5.35 6.11
N SER A 130 2.55 -4.62 5.65
CA SER A 130 2.11 -4.63 4.25
C SER A 130 3.23 -4.29 3.26
N LEU A 131 4.16 -3.41 3.64
CA LEU A 131 5.30 -3.07 2.79
C LEU A 131 6.27 -4.25 2.64
N ALA A 132 6.51 -5.03 3.71
CA ALA A 132 7.33 -6.24 3.63
C ALA A 132 6.68 -7.30 2.72
N LEU A 133 5.36 -7.51 2.84
CA LEU A 133 4.61 -8.42 1.97
C LEU A 133 4.71 -8.02 0.49
N ALA A 134 4.62 -6.73 0.19
CA ALA A 134 4.78 -6.23 -1.17
C ALA A 134 6.20 -6.45 -1.73
N ARG A 135 7.24 -6.27 -0.90
CA ARG A 135 8.62 -6.59 -1.28
C ARG A 135 8.79 -8.07 -1.60
N GLU A 136 8.27 -8.95 -0.76
CA GLU A 136 8.33 -10.39 -1.02
C GLU A 136 7.56 -10.78 -2.29
N ALA A 137 6.39 -10.20 -2.55
CA ALA A 137 5.65 -10.43 -3.78
C ALA A 137 6.41 -9.92 -5.02
N ALA A 138 7.03 -8.74 -4.95
CA ALA A 138 7.88 -8.21 -6.03
C ALA A 138 9.07 -9.13 -6.32
N LYS A 139 9.73 -9.62 -5.27
CA LYS A 139 10.86 -10.54 -5.36
C LYS A 139 10.48 -11.91 -5.92
N ALA A 140 9.31 -12.46 -5.54
CA ALA A 140 8.79 -13.70 -6.07
C ALA A 140 8.43 -13.57 -7.56
N GLY A 141 8.00 -12.38 -7.99
CA GLY A 141 7.62 -12.11 -9.37
C GLY A 141 6.43 -12.93 -9.85
N ARG A 142 6.38 -13.24 -11.16
CA ARG A 142 5.28 -14.00 -11.77
C ARG A 142 3.91 -13.41 -11.37
N SER A 143 2.98 -14.27 -10.94
CA SER A 143 1.64 -13.87 -10.49
C SER A 143 1.53 -13.43 -9.04
N ALA A 144 2.61 -13.46 -8.24
CA ALA A 144 2.58 -13.03 -6.83
C ALA A 144 2.11 -11.57 -6.63
N PRO A 145 2.51 -10.58 -7.46
CA PRO A 145 1.96 -9.22 -7.37
C PRO A 145 0.45 -9.14 -7.60
N ILE A 146 -0.09 -9.97 -8.50
CA ILE A 146 -1.55 -10.04 -8.74
C ILE A 146 -2.23 -10.55 -7.49
N ALA A 147 -1.72 -11.64 -6.91
CA ALA A 147 -2.25 -12.23 -5.69
C ALA A 147 -2.21 -11.25 -4.51
N LEU A 148 -1.11 -10.51 -4.33
CA LEU A 148 -1.00 -9.47 -3.32
C LEU A 148 -2.10 -8.41 -3.49
N ASN A 149 -2.27 -7.87 -4.70
CA ASN A 149 -3.23 -6.80 -4.96
C ASN A 149 -4.67 -7.29 -4.76
N ALA A 150 -5.04 -8.45 -5.32
CA ALA A 150 -6.38 -9.02 -5.17
C ALA A 150 -6.73 -9.30 -3.70
N ALA A 151 -5.81 -9.89 -2.93
CA ALA A 151 -5.99 -10.13 -1.51
C ALA A 151 -6.13 -8.83 -0.71
N ASN A 152 -5.31 -7.82 -1.02
CA ASN A 152 -5.36 -6.52 -0.38
C ASN A 152 -6.69 -5.80 -0.65
N GLU A 153 -7.18 -5.80 -1.89
CA GLU A 153 -8.47 -5.18 -2.21
C GLU A 153 -9.62 -5.81 -1.43
N VAL A 154 -9.67 -7.15 -1.37
CA VAL A 154 -10.69 -7.88 -0.59
C VAL A 154 -10.57 -7.55 0.91
N ALA A 155 -9.35 -7.49 1.47
CA ALA A 155 -9.14 -7.16 2.87
C ALA A 155 -9.52 -5.70 3.18
N VAL A 156 -9.19 -4.76 2.31
CA VAL A 156 -9.55 -3.34 2.45
C VAL A 156 -11.08 -3.16 2.41
N ASP A 157 -11.76 -3.82 1.47
CA ASP A 157 -13.23 -3.77 1.37
C ASP A 157 -13.89 -4.35 2.63
N ALA A 158 -13.37 -5.46 3.14
CA ALA A 158 -13.84 -6.08 4.38
C ALA A 158 -13.63 -5.15 5.60
N PHE A 159 -12.50 -4.46 5.68
CA PHE A 159 -12.24 -3.47 6.73
C PHE A 159 -13.20 -2.29 6.62
N LEU A 160 -13.38 -1.72 5.45
CA LEU A 160 -14.32 -0.60 5.23
C LEU A 160 -15.76 -0.99 5.52
N GLY A 161 -16.12 -2.25 5.27
CA GLY A 161 -17.40 -2.86 5.63
C GLY A 161 -17.56 -3.25 7.11
N GLY A 162 -16.51 -3.08 7.94
CA GLY A 162 -16.53 -3.42 9.36
C GLY A 162 -16.49 -4.92 9.66
N LEU A 163 -16.09 -5.75 8.70
CA LEU A 163 -16.00 -7.22 8.86
C LEU A 163 -14.69 -7.66 9.51
N ILE A 164 -13.62 -6.89 9.35
CA ILE A 164 -12.31 -7.11 9.95
C ILE A 164 -11.77 -5.80 10.53
N THR A 165 -10.79 -5.90 11.44
CA THR A 165 -10.07 -4.76 11.99
C THR A 165 -8.96 -4.29 11.05
N PHE A 166 -8.43 -3.08 11.27
CA PHE A 166 -7.31 -2.55 10.49
C PHE A 166 -6.07 -3.44 10.55
N GLY A 167 -5.75 -3.97 11.73
CA GLY A 167 -4.60 -4.87 11.92
C GLY A 167 -4.74 -6.20 11.18
N GLU A 168 -5.97 -6.66 10.92
CA GLU A 168 -6.22 -7.91 10.18
C GLU A 168 -6.01 -7.76 8.66
N ILE A 169 -5.95 -6.54 8.11
CA ILE A 169 -5.69 -6.33 6.66
C ILE A 169 -4.40 -7.05 6.23
N PRO A 170 -3.22 -6.74 6.79
CA PRO A 170 -1.98 -7.41 6.39
C PRO A 170 -1.97 -8.90 6.74
N GLU A 171 -2.68 -9.32 7.78
CA GLU A 171 -2.79 -10.73 8.14
C GLU A 171 -3.56 -11.57 7.09
N VAL A 172 -4.64 -11.01 6.54
CA VAL A 172 -5.39 -11.64 5.44
C VAL A 172 -4.48 -11.78 4.23
N VAL A 173 -3.79 -10.72 3.83
CA VAL A 173 -2.86 -10.72 2.69
C VAL A 173 -1.76 -11.76 2.90
N ALA A 174 -1.11 -11.79 4.07
CA ALA A 174 -0.06 -12.75 4.38
C ALA A 174 -0.54 -14.20 4.23
N ARG A 175 -1.69 -14.53 4.84
CA ARG A 175 -2.27 -15.87 4.78
C ARG A 175 -2.65 -16.29 3.35
N VAL A 176 -3.08 -15.36 2.51
CA VAL A 176 -3.34 -15.65 1.10
C VAL A 176 -2.04 -15.96 0.37
N LEU A 177 -1.01 -15.12 0.53
CA LEU A 177 0.29 -15.32 -0.12
C LEU A 177 0.98 -16.62 0.32
N GLU A 178 0.84 -17.04 1.59
CA GLU A 178 1.35 -18.32 2.10
C GLU A 178 0.72 -19.54 1.42
N ARG A 179 -0.50 -19.43 0.90
CA ARG A 179 -1.25 -20.54 0.28
C ARG A 179 -1.24 -20.47 -1.24
N TYR A 180 -0.98 -19.32 -1.78
CA TYR A 180 -0.97 -19.13 -3.22
C TYR A 180 0.40 -19.50 -3.81
N GLU A 181 0.39 -20.38 -4.79
CA GLU A 181 1.60 -20.77 -5.51
C GLU A 181 1.73 -19.92 -6.80
N PRO A 182 2.73 -19.01 -6.89
CA PRO A 182 2.88 -18.14 -8.06
C PRO A 182 3.17 -18.92 -9.35
N SER A 183 2.37 -18.66 -10.38
CA SER A 183 2.50 -19.21 -11.74
C SER A 183 3.04 -18.19 -12.72
N GLU A 184 3.55 -18.65 -13.87
CA GLU A 184 3.89 -17.78 -14.99
C GLU A 184 2.63 -17.18 -15.60
N ILE A 185 2.69 -15.90 -15.98
CA ILE A 185 1.58 -15.20 -16.63
C ILE A 185 1.68 -15.45 -18.13
N THR A 186 0.63 -16.01 -18.74
CA THR A 186 0.59 -16.34 -20.16
C THR A 186 0.00 -15.23 -21.02
N ASP A 187 -1.06 -14.61 -20.54
CA ASP A 187 -1.82 -13.59 -21.25
C ASP A 187 -2.66 -12.75 -20.27
N LEU A 188 -3.47 -11.84 -20.79
CA LEU A 188 -4.30 -10.95 -20.00
C LEU A 188 -5.50 -11.68 -19.36
N GLU A 189 -6.06 -12.67 -20.05
CA GLU A 189 -7.14 -13.52 -19.53
C GLU A 189 -6.66 -14.27 -18.28
N HIS A 190 -5.46 -14.82 -18.31
CA HIS A 190 -4.86 -15.49 -17.15
C HIS A 190 -4.66 -14.55 -15.96
N VAL A 191 -4.32 -13.26 -16.19
CA VAL A 191 -4.28 -12.26 -15.10
C VAL A 191 -5.63 -12.13 -14.42
N VAL A 192 -6.72 -12.07 -15.19
CA VAL A 192 -8.09 -11.96 -14.65
C VAL A 192 -8.50 -13.23 -13.91
N GLU A 193 -8.15 -14.41 -14.42
CA GLU A 193 -8.44 -15.69 -13.74
C GLU A 193 -7.74 -15.76 -12.39
N ILE A 194 -6.45 -15.39 -12.32
CA ILE A 194 -5.69 -15.35 -11.06
C ILE A 194 -6.32 -14.36 -10.07
N ASP A 195 -6.68 -13.16 -10.51
CA ASP A 195 -7.34 -12.16 -9.66
C ASP A 195 -8.64 -12.72 -9.04
N LEU A 196 -9.50 -13.36 -9.85
CA LEU A 196 -10.74 -13.95 -9.39
C LEU A 196 -10.51 -15.12 -8.42
N GLU A 197 -9.56 -16.01 -8.72
CA GLU A 197 -9.18 -17.12 -7.84
C GLU A 197 -8.72 -16.62 -6.47
N VAL A 198 -7.82 -15.65 -6.46
CA VAL A 198 -7.26 -15.10 -5.21
C VAL A 198 -8.32 -14.36 -4.41
N ARG A 199 -9.24 -13.62 -5.05
CA ARG A 199 -10.39 -12.99 -4.38
C ARG A 199 -11.27 -14.03 -3.70
N SER A 200 -11.53 -15.16 -4.38
CA SER A 200 -12.29 -16.27 -3.79
C SER A 200 -11.57 -16.86 -2.56
N LEU A 201 -10.28 -17.12 -2.69
CA LEU A 201 -9.43 -17.63 -1.62
C LEU A 201 -9.43 -16.69 -0.39
N ALA A 202 -9.26 -15.38 -0.60
CA ALA A 202 -9.28 -14.39 0.47
C ALA A 202 -10.62 -14.35 1.21
N ASN A 203 -11.74 -14.36 0.46
CA ASN A 203 -13.09 -14.39 1.04
C ASN A 203 -13.33 -15.66 1.88
N ASP A 204 -12.90 -16.82 1.40
CA ASP A 204 -13.05 -18.09 2.13
C ASP A 204 -12.26 -18.12 3.43
N MET A 205 -11.07 -17.52 3.43
CA MET A 205 -10.23 -17.40 4.62
C MET A 205 -10.85 -16.50 5.69
N MET A 206 -11.45 -15.38 5.29
CA MET A 206 -12.14 -14.49 6.23
C MET A 206 -13.36 -15.16 6.84
N ARG A 207 -14.16 -15.90 6.06
CA ARG A 207 -15.34 -16.64 6.56
C ARG A 207 -14.97 -17.70 7.61
N ARG A 208 -13.88 -18.43 7.39
CA ARG A 208 -13.38 -19.46 8.33
C ARG A 208 -12.81 -18.84 9.61
N GLY A 209 -12.18 -17.68 9.54
CA GLY A 209 -11.70 -16.93 10.71
C GLY A 209 -12.85 -16.49 11.62
N SER A 210 -13.94 -15.99 11.05
CA SER A 210 -15.12 -15.53 11.79
C SER A 210 -15.84 -16.70 12.51
N SER A 211 -15.92 -17.88 11.91
CA SER A 211 -16.54 -19.06 12.52
C SER A 211 -15.74 -19.66 13.68
N SER A 212 -14.41 -19.51 13.69
CA SER A 212 -13.56 -19.98 14.78
C SER A 212 -13.58 -19.06 16.01
N GLN A 213 -13.86 -17.75 15.83
CA GLN A 213 -14.05 -16.83 16.95
C GLN A 213 -15.43 -16.99 17.59
N ALA A 214 -16.47 -17.24 16.82
CA ALA A 214 -17.84 -17.46 17.34
C ALA A 214 -17.94 -18.73 18.20
N SER A 215 -17.15 -19.76 17.93
CA SER A 215 -17.14 -20.99 18.73
C SER A 215 -16.33 -20.90 20.04
N ARG A 216 -15.59 -19.83 20.26
CA ARG A 216 -14.85 -19.58 21.54
C ARG A 216 -15.66 -18.81 22.58
N ILE A 217 -16.80 -18.26 22.21
CA ILE A 217 -17.76 -17.62 23.15
C ILE A 217 -18.84 -18.66 23.45
N GLY A 218 -18.48 -19.68 24.21
CA GLY A 218 -19.44 -20.65 24.77
C GLY A 218 -20.27 -19.98 25.87
N PRO A 219 -21.52 -20.44 26.12
CA PRO A 219 -22.42 -19.81 27.08
C PRO A 219 -21.85 -19.99 28.50
N HIS A 220 -21.48 -18.88 29.14
CA HIS A 220 -21.22 -18.88 30.57
C HIS A 220 -22.50 -19.24 31.30
N GLY A 221 -22.42 -20.35 32.05
CA GLY A 221 -23.47 -20.88 32.84
C GLY A 221 -24.02 -19.88 33.82
N THR A 222 -25.32 -19.94 33.98
CA THR A 222 -26.11 -19.31 35.04
C THR A 222 -25.60 -19.75 36.41
N PRO A 223 -25.34 -18.83 37.35
CA PRO A 223 -25.16 -19.22 38.76
C PRO A 223 -26.51 -19.48 39.39
N GLN A 224 -26.57 -20.58 40.08
CA GLN A 224 -27.63 -20.89 41.06
C GLN A 224 -27.46 -20.06 42.33
#